data_7c51d08580f82b34ee095ad8bb5a0253
#
_entry.id   7c51d08580f82b34ee095ad8bb5a0253
#
_cell.length_a   1.000
_cell.length_b   1.000
_cell.length_c   1.000
_cell.angle_alpha   90.00
_cell.angle_beta   90.00
_cell.angle_gamma   90.00
#
_symmetry.space_group_name_H-M   'P 1'
#
loop_
_entity.id
_entity.type
_entity.pdbx_description
1 polymer ?
#
loop_
_entity_poly.entity_id
_entity_poly.type
_entity_poly.pdbx_seq_one_letter_code
_entity_poly.pdbx_strand_id
1 'polypeptide(L)'
;MPDEAIRHEDALESQAIAAVKGGDRNAYDYLVTKYMKRVMSVAWGIVRNAADAEDLAQEAFVKAFQSMDRFRSGEPFGPWIFRIVTNLSLDVMKHRTKFRDEELSGDEPAARRDSASLPATTSEIGARIDQAIESLPQMQRVVARLFLVEGFEHFEIASMTALSEGTIRSHLSLARKKLREQLADIYGGDDE
;
A
#
# COMPACT_ATOMS: atom_id res chain seq x y z
N MET A 1 25.25 12.54 8.66
CA MET A 1 24.40 12.20 9.82
C MET A 1 22.98 11.93 9.32
N PRO A 2 22.31 10.80 9.72
CA PRO A 2 20.98 10.45 9.16
C PRO A 2 19.90 11.51 9.40
N ASP A 3 19.97 12.24 10.51
CA ASP A 3 19.00 13.27 10.89
C ASP A 3 19.05 14.55 9.99
N GLU A 4 20.17 14.82 9.39
CA GLU A 4 20.38 15.97 8.48
C GLU A 4 19.84 15.67 7.08
N ALA A 5 19.96 14.42 6.62
CA ALA A 5 19.43 13.96 5.35
C ALA A 5 17.87 13.96 5.38
N ILE A 6 17.28 13.48 6.49
CA ILE A 6 15.81 13.45 6.67
C ILE A 6 15.25 14.89 6.67
N ARG A 7 15.86 15.81 7.41
CA ARG A 7 15.43 17.23 7.42
C ARG A 7 15.56 17.90 6.05
N HIS A 8 16.58 17.53 5.28
CA HIS A 8 16.77 18.05 3.93
C HIS A 8 15.68 17.54 2.96
N GLU A 9 15.34 16.26 3.05
CA GLU A 9 14.25 15.68 2.23
C GLU A 9 12.88 16.29 2.59
N ASP A 10 12.60 16.50 3.86
CA ASP A 10 11.36 17.15 4.32
C ASP A 10 11.27 18.61 3.86
N ALA A 11 12.41 19.32 3.84
CA ALA A 11 12.47 20.68 3.33
C ALA A 11 12.21 20.73 1.80
N LEU A 12 12.80 19.83 1.04
CA LEU A 12 12.58 19.72 -0.41
C LEU A 12 11.12 19.37 -0.73
N GLU A 13 10.51 18.46 0.03
CA GLU A 13 9.11 18.12 -0.12
C GLU A 13 8.20 19.32 0.13
N SER A 14 8.45 20.04 1.22
CA SER A 14 7.68 21.24 1.57
C SER A 14 7.81 22.35 0.53
N GLN A 15 9.00 22.51 -0.06
CA GLN A 15 9.24 23.45 -1.16
C GLN A 15 8.49 23.04 -2.42
N ALA A 16 8.53 21.76 -2.78
CA ALA A 16 7.81 21.23 -3.94
C ALA A 16 6.30 21.44 -3.78
N ILE A 17 5.72 21.14 -2.61
CA ILE A 17 4.31 21.36 -2.32
C ILE A 17 3.95 22.85 -2.46
N ALA A 18 4.75 23.74 -1.90
CA ALA A 18 4.51 25.19 -1.98
C ALA A 18 4.58 25.70 -3.43
N ALA A 19 5.56 25.22 -4.22
CA ALA A 19 5.72 25.58 -5.61
C ALA A 19 4.51 25.11 -6.47
N VAL A 20 4.06 23.86 -6.27
CA VAL A 20 2.87 23.32 -6.97
C VAL A 20 1.63 24.15 -6.64
N LYS A 21 1.42 24.49 -5.37
CA LYS A 21 0.30 25.38 -4.95
C LYS A 21 0.43 26.80 -5.51
N GLY A 22 1.65 27.25 -5.75
CA GLY A 22 1.95 28.51 -6.43
C GLY A 22 1.79 28.47 -7.95
N GLY A 23 1.42 27.32 -8.53
CA GLY A 23 1.15 27.16 -9.96
C GLY A 23 2.31 26.54 -10.76
N ASP A 24 3.45 26.24 -10.15
CA ASP A 24 4.55 25.52 -10.79
C ASP A 24 4.24 24.03 -10.87
N ARG A 25 3.72 23.61 -12.02
CA ARG A 25 3.39 22.19 -12.26
C ARG A 25 4.60 21.28 -12.31
N ASN A 26 5.76 21.78 -12.70
CA ASN A 26 6.99 20.96 -12.81
C ASN A 26 7.50 20.52 -11.43
N ALA A 27 7.24 21.32 -10.39
CA ALA A 27 7.60 20.93 -9.02
C ALA A 27 6.88 19.66 -8.54
N TYR A 28 5.77 19.26 -9.21
CA TYR A 28 5.05 18.03 -8.87
C TYR A 28 5.86 16.76 -9.21
N ASP A 29 6.75 16.83 -10.20
CA ASP A 29 7.58 15.70 -10.61
C ASP A 29 8.48 15.18 -9.48
N TYR A 30 8.90 16.06 -8.56
CA TYR A 30 9.61 15.68 -7.36
C TYR A 30 8.78 14.73 -6.48
N LEU A 31 7.51 15.08 -6.23
CA LEU A 31 6.59 14.27 -5.40
C LEU A 31 6.29 12.93 -6.06
N VAL A 32 6.05 12.94 -7.39
CA VAL A 32 5.85 11.72 -8.17
C VAL A 32 7.07 10.80 -8.07
N THR A 33 8.25 11.32 -8.34
CA THR A 33 9.51 10.55 -8.29
C THR A 33 9.76 9.95 -6.91
N LYS A 34 9.56 10.74 -5.85
CA LYS A 34 9.77 10.33 -4.47
C LYS A 34 8.82 9.19 -4.05
N TYR A 35 7.56 9.24 -4.45
CA TYR A 35 6.52 8.36 -3.92
C TYR A 35 6.04 7.26 -4.86
N MET A 36 6.29 7.33 -6.17
CA MET A 36 5.73 6.41 -7.19
C MET A 36 5.95 4.94 -6.83
N LYS A 37 7.18 4.55 -6.49
CA LYS A 37 7.50 3.15 -6.18
C LYS A 37 6.69 2.60 -5.01
N ARG A 38 6.54 3.39 -3.93
CA ARG A 38 5.78 3.00 -2.75
C ARG A 38 4.27 3.01 -3.02
N VAL A 39 3.76 3.99 -3.77
CA VAL A 39 2.35 4.05 -4.18
C VAL A 39 1.98 2.84 -5.02
N MET A 40 2.83 2.45 -5.97
CA MET A 40 2.64 1.21 -6.74
C MET A 40 2.68 -0.04 -5.84
N SER A 41 3.60 -0.11 -4.87
CA SER A 41 3.68 -1.21 -3.91
C SER A 41 2.40 -1.37 -3.10
N VAL A 42 1.85 -0.26 -2.60
CA VAL A 42 0.57 -0.24 -1.87
C VAL A 42 -0.57 -0.71 -2.76
N ALA A 43 -0.71 -0.16 -3.98
CA ALA A 43 -1.75 -0.56 -4.91
C ALA A 43 -1.66 -2.05 -5.23
N TRP A 44 -0.47 -2.54 -5.63
CA TRP A 44 -0.25 -3.94 -5.95
C TRP A 44 -0.56 -4.87 -4.77
N GLY A 45 -0.18 -4.48 -3.56
CA GLY A 45 -0.48 -5.23 -2.33
C GLY A 45 -1.97 -5.45 -2.11
N ILE A 46 -2.82 -4.58 -2.66
CA ILE A 46 -4.27 -4.66 -2.53
C ILE A 46 -4.89 -5.39 -3.73
N VAL A 47 -4.62 -4.92 -4.97
CA VAL A 47 -5.32 -5.41 -6.18
C VAL A 47 -4.71 -6.67 -6.79
N ARG A 48 -3.43 -6.96 -6.55
CA ARG A 48 -2.71 -8.15 -7.02
C ARG A 48 -2.67 -8.32 -8.55
N ASN A 49 -2.67 -7.23 -9.25
CA ASN A 49 -2.48 -7.15 -10.69
C ASN A 49 -1.57 -5.97 -10.99
N ALA A 50 -0.49 -6.19 -11.76
CA ALA A 50 0.52 -5.18 -11.99
C ALA A 50 -0.01 -4.01 -12.84
N ALA A 51 -0.78 -4.30 -13.88
CA ALA A 51 -1.38 -3.27 -14.73
C ALA A 51 -2.37 -2.41 -13.95
N ASP A 52 -3.26 -3.04 -13.16
CA ASP A 52 -4.17 -2.28 -12.29
C ASP A 52 -3.43 -1.45 -11.25
N ALA A 53 -2.33 -1.97 -10.67
CA ALA A 53 -1.55 -1.25 -9.68
C ALA A 53 -0.86 -0.01 -10.29
N GLU A 54 -0.38 -0.11 -11.51
CA GLU A 54 0.18 1.01 -12.26
C GLU A 54 -0.88 2.06 -12.56
N ASP A 55 -2.03 1.66 -13.10
CA ASP A 55 -3.15 2.56 -13.40
C ASP A 55 -3.65 3.28 -12.14
N LEU A 56 -3.82 2.54 -11.03
CA LEU A 56 -4.25 3.10 -9.76
C LEU A 56 -3.22 4.06 -9.15
N ALA A 57 -1.93 3.77 -9.30
CA ALA A 57 -0.88 4.68 -8.87
C ALA A 57 -0.91 5.98 -9.67
N GLN A 58 -1.04 5.90 -11.00
CA GLN A 58 -1.18 7.08 -11.86
C GLN A 58 -2.43 7.87 -11.51
N GLU A 59 -3.59 7.21 -11.36
CA GLU A 59 -4.84 7.84 -10.97
C GLU A 59 -4.73 8.54 -9.60
N ALA A 60 -4.04 7.92 -8.63
CA ALA A 60 -3.81 8.52 -7.32
C ALA A 60 -3.03 9.83 -7.42
N PHE A 61 -1.96 9.87 -8.22
CA PHE A 61 -1.21 11.11 -8.43
C PHE A 61 -2.02 12.17 -9.17
N VAL A 62 -2.83 11.78 -10.16
CA VAL A 62 -3.73 12.74 -10.84
C VAL A 62 -4.75 13.33 -9.86
N LYS A 63 -5.39 12.50 -9.02
CA LYS A 63 -6.32 12.96 -7.98
C LYS A 63 -5.66 13.83 -6.93
N ALA A 64 -4.45 13.48 -6.51
CA ALA A 64 -3.66 14.28 -5.59
C ALA A 64 -3.34 15.66 -6.19
N PHE A 65 -2.88 15.70 -7.43
CA PHE A 65 -2.61 16.97 -8.13
C PHE A 65 -3.84 17.84 -8.23
N GLN A 66 -4.99 17.29 -8.66
CA GLN A 66 -6.27 17.99 -8.77
C GLN A 66 -6.80 18.51 -7.42
N SER A 67 -6.39 17.87 -6.32
CA SER A 67 -6.83 18.22 -4.98
C SER A 67 -5.77 18.97 -4.17
N MET A 68 -4.66 19.39 -4.80
CA MET A 68 -3.52 20.02 -4.14
C MET A 68 -3.90 21.30 -3.38
N ASP A 69 -4.87 22.06 -3.87
CA ASP A 69 -5.37 23.25 -3.19
C ASP A 69 -5.98 22.95 -1.81
N ARG A 70 -6.52 21.72 -1.64
CA ARG A 70 -7.12 21.26 -0.37
C ARG A 70 -6.10 20.61 0.56
N PHE A 71 -4.91 20.33 0.07
CA PHE A 71 -3.84 19.75 0.88
C PHE A 71 -3.37 20.79 1.91
N ARG A 72 -3.26 20.39 3.19
CA ARG A 72 -2.82 21.30 4.25
C ARG A 72 -1.30 21.47 4.21
N SER A 73 -0.86 22.70 4.06
CA SER A 73 0.57 23.00 4.09
C SER A 73 1.15 22.65 5.48
N GLY A 74 2.32 22.01 5.49
CA GLY A 74 2.99 21.55 6.72
C GLY A 74 2.65 20.14 7.14
N GLU A 75 1.67 19.46 6.48
CA GLU A 75 1.48 18.03 6.65
C GLU A 75 2.38 17.25 5.66
N PRO A 76 2.86 16.02 6.03
CA PRO A 76 3.64 15.20 5.10
C PRO A 76 2.76 14.69 3.95
N PHE A 77 3.29 14.76 2.72
CA PHE A 77 2.58 14.34 1.51
C PHE A 77 2.32 12.83 1.48
N GLY A 78 3.26 12.04 2.00
CA GLY A 78 3.20 10.56 1.99
C GLY A 78 1.88 9.99 2.50
N PRO A 79 1.50 10.21 3.78
CA PRO A 79 0.23 9.69 4.32
C PRO A 79 -0.99 10.07 3.50
N TRP A 80 -1.00 11.25 2.91
CA TRP A 80 -2.11 11.72 2.09
C TRP A 80 -2.22 10.97 0.75
N ILE A 81 -1.12 10.83 0.00
CA ILE A 81 -1.12 10.08 -1.27
C ILE A 81 -1.40 8.58 -1.04
N PHE A 82 -0.87 8.00 0.04
CA PHE A 82 -1.13 6.61 0.38
C PHE A 82 -2.60 6.36 0.75
N ARG A 83 -3.25 7.31 1.40
CA ARG A 83 -4.70 7.25 1.63
C ARG A 83 -5.49 7.25 0.33
N ILE A 84 -5.11 8.08 -0.64
CA ILE A 84 -5.77 8.16 -1.95
C ILE A 84 -5.65 6.82 -2.69
N VAL A 85 -4.45 6.29 -2.84
CA VAL A 85 -4.24 5.04 -3.56
C VAL A 85 -4.86 3.84 -2.85
N THR A 86 -4.83 3.78 -1.51
CA THR A 86 -5.48 2.73 -0.73
C THR A 86 -6.98 2.72 -0.97
N ASN A 87 -7.64 3.88 -0.92
CA ASN A 87 -9.07 3.98 -1.17
C ASN A 87 -9.43 3.55 -2.58
N LEU A 88 -8.71 4.03 -3.61
CA LEU A 88 -8.91 3.61 -5.00
C LEU A 88 -8.78 2.10 -5.15
N SER A 89 -7.73 1.52 -4.59
CA SER A 89 -7.46 0.08 -4.65
C SER A 89 -8.54 -0.75 -3.94
N LEU A 90 -8.99 -0.31 -2.78
CA LEU A 90 -10.07 -0.97 -2.03
C LEU A 90 -11.40 -0.89 -2.76
N ASP A 91 -11.69 0.20 -3.44
CA ASP A 91 -12.92 0.36 -4.22
C ASP A 91 -12.93 -0.58 -5.44
N VAL A 92 -11.84 -0.66 -6.20
CA VAL A 92 -11.69 -1.66 -7.29
C VAL A 92 -11.88 -3.08 -6.75
N MET A 93 -11.29 -3.39 -5.61
CA MET A 93 -11.40 -4.69 -4.97
C MET A 93 -12.84 -5.04 -4.60
N LYS A 94 -13.59 -4.09 -3.99
CA LYS A 94 -15.01 -4.27 -3.64
C LYS A 94 -15.87 -4.51 -4.89
N HIS A 95 -15.64 -3.73 -5.94
CA HIS A 95 -16.35 -3.91 -7.21
C HIS A 95 -16.12 -5.31 -7.79
N ARG A 96 -14.88 -5.78 -7.83
CA ARG A 96 -14.56 -7.14 -8.32
C ARG A 96 -15.21 -8.24 -7.48
N THR A 97 -15.24 -8.09 -6.16
CA THR A 97 -15.90 -9.07 -5.29
C THR A 97 -17.40 -9.11 -5.56
N LYS A 98 -18.05 -7.94 -5.68
CA LYS A 98 -19.48 -7.85 -5.97
C LYS A 98 -19.85 -8.50 -7.32
N PHE A 99 -19.13 -8.18 -8.39
CA PHE A 99 -19.36 -8.81 -9.69
C PHE A 99 -19.16 -10.32 -9.66
N ARG A 100 -18.14 -10.81 -8.96
CA ARG A 100 -17.91 -12.24 -8.81
C ARG A 100 -19.03 -12.95 -8.04
N ASP A 101 -19.59 -12.31 -7.01
CA ASP A 101 -20.70 -12.88 -6.25
C ASP A 101 -22.01 -12.89 -7.08
N GLU A 102 -22.17 -11.92 -7.99
CA GLU A 102 -23.28 -11.89 -8.96
C GLU A 102 -23.11 -12.92 -10.09
N GLU A 103 -21.87 -13.19 -10.53
CA GLU A 103 -21.55 -14.21 -11.56
C GLU A 103 -21.54 -15.65 -11.01
N LEU A 104 -21.25 -15.85 -9.72
CA LEU A 104 -21.28 -17.19 -9.08
C LEU A 104 -22.70 -17.76 -8.92
N SER A 105 -23.75 -17.07 -9.38
CA SER A 105 -25.04 -17.70 -9.69
C SER A 105 -25.06 -18.46 -11.02
N GLY A 106 -23.97 -18.47 -11.79
CA GLY A 106 -23.76 -19.26 -13.01
C GLY A 106 -22.37 -19.90 -12.98
N ASP A 107 -22.33 -21.22 -13.12
CA ASP A 107 -21.12 -22.06 -13.13
C ASP A 107 -20.06 -21.57 -14.11
N GLU A 108 -19.01 -20.88 -13.62
CA GLU A 108 -17.74 -20.78 -14.36
C GLU A 108 -16.53 -20.67 -13.39
N PRO A 109 -15.38 -21.31 -13.76
CA PRO A 109 -14.25 -21.43 -12.85
C PRO A 109 -13.47 -20.11 -12.71
N ALA A 110 -13.06 -19.84 -11.47
CA ALA A 110 -12.24 -18.71 -11.06
C ALA A 110 -11.09 -18.42 -12.05
N ALA A 111 -11.11 -17.22 -12.65
CA ALA A 111 -10.02 -16.71 -13.47
C ALA A 111 -8.70 -16.83 -12.71
N ARG A 112 -7.71 -17.44 -13.35
CA ARG A 112 -6.34 -17.59 -12.87
C ARG A 112 -5.81 -16.21 -12.47
N ARG A 113 -5.38 -16.13 -11.22
CA ARG A 113 -4.57 -15.01 -10.74
C ARG A 113 -3.28 -15.03 -11.53
N ASP A 114 -3.12 -14.10 -12.46
CA ASP A 114 -1.80 -13.84 -13.03
C ASP A 114 -0.90 -13.38 -11.89
N SER A 115 -0.02 -14.28 -11.46
CA SER A 115 1.03 -13.97 -10.50
C SER A 115 2.15 -13.20 -11.23
N ALA A 116 1.84 -11.98 -11.65
CA ALA A 116 2.88 -11.05 -12.00
C ALA A 116 3.56 -10.62 -10.69
N SER A 117 4.69 -11.24 -10.38
CA SER A 117 5.54 -10.90 -9.26
C SER A 117 6.01 -9.45 -9.41
N LEU A 118 5.88 -8.67 -8.33
CA LEU A 118 6.72 -7.48 -8.16
C LEU A 118 8.19 -7.87 -8.38
N PRO A 119 9.05 -6.91 -8.81
CA PRO A 119 10.48 -7.15 -8.87
C PRO A 119 10.93 -7.72 -7.53
N ALA A 120 11.45 -8.95 -7.58
CA ALA A 120 11.75 -9.80 -6.45
C ALA A 120 12.56 -9.05 -5.39
N THR A 121 12.14 -9.17 -4.14
CA THR A 121 13.06 -9.09 -3.01
C THR A 121 14.22 -10.03 -3.30
N THR A 122 15.45 -9.50 -3.29
CA THR A 122 16.66 -10.19 -3.73
C THR A 122 17.07 -11.35 -2.80
N SER A 123 16.23 -11.76 -1.84
CA SER A 123 16.49 -12.88 -0.93
C SER A 123 15.34 -13.89 -0.98
N GLU A 124 15.68 -15.16 -0.89
CA GLU A 124 14.74 -16.28 -0.77
C GLU A 124 13.79 -16.12 0.41
N ILE A 125 14.27 -15.58 1.53
CA ILE A 125 13.49 -15.28 2.73
C ILE A 125 12.43 -14.21 2.44
N GLY A 126 12.78 -13.14 1.72
CA GLY A 126 11.83 -12.09 1.33
C GLY A 126 10.69 -12.64 0.47
N ALA A 127 11.01 -13.50 -0.51
CA ALA A 127 10.01 -14.15 -1.35
C ALA A 127 9.06 -15.05 -0.53
N ARG A 128 9.55 -15.76 0.48
CA ARG A 128 8.74 -16.59 1.37
C ARG A 128 7.84 -15.75 2.28
N ILE A 129 8.32 -14.61 2.78
CA ILE A 129 7.51 -13.67 3.57
C ILE A 129 6.38 -13.11 2.69
N ASP A 130 6.68 -12.68 1.48
CA ASP A 130 5.68 -12.19 0.54
C ASP A 130 4.62 -13.27 0.25
N GLN A 131 5.02 -14.51 0.01
CA GLN A 131 4.10 -15.63 -0.21
C GLN A 131 3.22 -15.91 1.01
N ALA A 132 3.78 -15.84 2.21
CA ALA A 132 3.03 -16.02 3.45
C ALA A 132 1.99 -14.91 3.64
N ILE A 133 2.36 -13.65 3.39
CA ILE A 133 1.42 -12.52 3.42
C ILE A 133 0.29 -12.71 2.41
N GLU A 134 0.61 -13.22 1.22
CA GLU A 134 -0.38 -13.48 0.15
C GLU A 134 -1.44 -14.51 0.51
N SER A 135 -1.10 -15.47 1.35
CA SER A 135 -2.03 -16.51 1.80
C SER A 135 -3.06 -16.01 2.82
N LEU A 136 -2.87 -14.80 3.36
CA LEU A 136 -3.79 -14.21 4.33
C LEU A 136 -5.14 -13.85 3.70
N PRO A 137 -6.25 -13.92 4.47
CA PRO A 137 -7.52 -13.33 4.06
C PRO A 137 -7.35 -11.86 3.68
N GLN A 138 -8.14 -11.41 2.72
CA GLN A 138 -8.00 -10.13 2.03
C GLN A 138 -7.69 -8.93 2.94
N MET A 139 -8.52 -8.65 3.95
CA MET A 139 -8.29 -7.49 4.82
C MET A 139 -7.12 -7.68 5.78
N GLN A 140 -6.85 -8.92 6.23
CA GLN A 140 -5.64 -9.21 7.02
C GLN A 140 -4.39 -8.94 6.20
N ARG A 141 -4.37 -9.34 4.93
CA ARG A 141 -3.27 -9.10 3.99
C ARG A 141 -3.04 -7.61 3.77
N VAL A 142 -4.10 -6.83 3.46
CA VAL A 142 -4.01 -5.37 3.29
C VAL A 142 -3.40 -4.71 4.52
N VAL A 143 -3.95 -5.00 5.70
CA VAL A 143 -3.47 -4.42 6.96
C VAL A 143 -2.05 -4.87 7.30
N ALA A 144 -1.73 -6.17 7.11
CA ALA A 144 -0.38 -6.69 7.35
C ALA A 144 0.64 -6.03 6.42
N ARG A 145 0.30 -5.84 5.14
CA ARG A 145 1.20 -5.22 4.18
C ARG A 145 1.45 -3.74 4.51
N LEU A 146 0.42 -2.98 4.79
CA LEU A 146 0.56 -1.58 5.19
C LEU A 146 1.41 -1.42 6.46
N PHE A 147 1.24 -2.32 7.43
CA PHE A 147 1.98 -2.27 8.69
C PHE A 147 3.41 -2.84 8.58
N LEU A 148 3.57 -4.07 8.04
CA LEU A 148 4.84 -4.80 8.07
C LEU A 148 5.79 -4.41 6.93
N VAL A 149 5.25 -4.07 5.76
CA VAL A 149 6.04 -3.77 4.55
C VAL A 149 6.21 -2.27 4.36
N GLU A 150 5.13 -1.50 4.50
CA GLU A 150 5.14 -0.07 4.27
C GLU A 150 5.46 0.76 5.53
N GLY A 151 5.36 0.13 6.72
CA GLY A 151 5.73 0.74 8.00
C GLY A 151 4.73 1.77 8.54
N PHE A 152 3.46 1.71 8.11
CA PHE A 152 2.43 2.62 8.61
C PHE A 152 1.98 2.27 10.03
N GLU A 153 1.73 3.29 10.84
CA GLU A 153 1.17 3.15 12.17
C GLU A 153 -0.33 2.80 12.14
N HIS A 154 -0.85 2.24 13.24
CA HIS A 154 -2.24 1.81 13.31
C HIS A 154 -3.25 2.92 12.97
N PHE A 155 -3.00 4.15 13.47
CA PHE A 155 -3.88 5.31 13.20
C PHE A 155 -3.85 5.74 11.74
N GLU A 156 -2.69 5.64 11.07
CA GLU A 156 -2.56 5.92 9.65
C GLU A 156 -3.34 4.91 8.82
N ILE A 157 -3.16 3.60 9.11
CA ILE A 157 -3.90 2.53 8.44
C ILE A 157 -5.41 2.69 8.67
N ALA A 158 -5.83 3.05 9.89
CA ALA A 158 -7.24 3.33 10.18
C ALA A 158 -7.79 4.46 9.30
N SER A 159 -7.02 5.55 9.14
CA SER A 159 -7.39 6.66 8.27
C SER A 159 -7.46 6.30 6.79
N MET A 160 -6.60 5.36 6.32
CA MET A 160 -6.53 4.90 4.92
C MET A 160 -7.64 3.92 4.58
N THR A 161 -8.02 3.04 5.53
CA THR A 161 -8.93 1.91 5.27
C THR A 161 -10.36 2.14 5.75
N ALA A 162 -10.62 3.22 6.46
CA ALA A 162 -11.86 3.52 7.17
C ALA A 162 -12.24 2.45 8.23
N LEU A 163 -11.26 1.68 8.72
CA LEU A 163 -11.42 0.73 9.81
C LEU A 163 -11.07 1.39 11.15
N SER A 164 -11.64 0.89 12.26
CA SER A 164 -11.21 1.31 13.59
C SER A 164 -9.81 0.77 13.92
N GLU A 165 -9.04 1.48 14.75
CA GLU A 165 -7.75 0.95 15.22
C GLU A 165 -7.87 -0.38 15.96
N GLY A 166 -9.00 -0.63 16.66
CA GLY A 166 -9.28 -1.91 17.27
C GLY A 166 -9.40 -3.03 16.23
N THR A 167 -10.07 -2.75 15.10
CA THR A 167 -10.16 -3.68 13.96
C THR A 167 -8.79 -3.93 13.33
N ILE A 168 -7.97 -2.89 13.16
CA ILE A 168 -6.60 -3.01 12.65
C ILE A 168 -5.77 -3.94 13.56
N ARG A 169 -5.80 -3.72 14.89
CA ARG A 169 -5.11 -4.58 15.86
C ARG A 169 -5.56 -6.04 15.79
N SER A 170 -6.87 -6.27 15.64
CA SER A 170 -7.42 -7.62 15.47
C SER A 170 -6.92 -8.29 14.19
N HIS A 171 -6.93 -7.58 13.05
CA HIS A 171 -6.40 -8.10 11.78
C HIS A 171 -4.90 -8.42 11.88
N LEU A 172 -4.11 -7.54 12.51
CA LEU A 172 -2.68 -7.78 12.71
C LEU A 172 -2.39 -8.96 13.64
N SER A 173 -3.17 -9.13 14.70
CA SER A 173 -3.04 -10.28 15.60
C SER A 173 -3.28 -11.59 14.86
N LEU A 174 -4.37 -11.67 14.08
CA LEU A 174 -4.68 -12.85 13.27
C LEU A 174 -3.64 -13.10 12.17
N ALA A 175 -3.18 -12.03 11.50
CA ALA A 175 -2.14 -12.11 10.49
C ALA A 175 -0.83 -12.65 11.09
N ARG A 176 -0.37 -12.08 12.19
CA ARG A 176 0.85 -12.53 12.88
C ARG A 176 0.81 -14.00 13.29
N LYS A 177 -0.34 -14.48 13.79
CA LYS A 177 -0.52 -15.90 14.11
C LYS A 177 -0.29 -16.78 12.88
N LYS A 178 -0.97 -16.49 11.77
CA LYS A 178 -0.83 -17.25 10.52
C LYS A 178 0.56 -17.17 9.92
N LEU A 179 1.18 -15.98 9.92
CA LEU A 179 2.54 -15.80 9.41
C LEU A 179 3.55 -16.59 10.24
N ARG A 180 3.42 -16.61 11.58
CA ARG A 180 4.28 -17.42 12.45
C ARG A 180 4.14 -18.91 12.17
N GLU A 181 2.91 -19.40 11.95
CA GLU A 181 2.67 -20.81 11.59
C GLU A 181 3.30 -21.18 10.24
N GLN A 182 3.25 -20.29 9.24
CA GLN A 182 3.78 -20.55 7.89
C GLN A 182 5.29 -20.36 7.76
N LEU A 183 5.89 -19.57 8.63
CA LEU A 183 7.31 -19.24 8.61
C LEU A 183 8.07 -19.90 9.77
N ALA A 184 7.45 -20.86 10.47
CA ALA A 184 8.03 -21.53 11.65
C ALA A 184 9.38 -22.16 11.37
N ASP A 185 9.58 -22.69 10.17
CA ASP A 185 10.84 -23.29 9.72
C ASP A 185 11.96 -22.27 9.45
N ILE A 186 11.62 -20.99 9.23
CA ILE A 186 12.61 -19.92 9.09
C ILE A 186 13.07 -19.40 10.47
N TYR A 187 12.14 -19.35 11.44
CA TYR A 187 12.38 -18.80 12.77
C TYR A 187 12.60 -19.87 13.84
N GLY A 188 12.38 -21.15 13.53
CA GLY A 188 12.48 -22.27 14.48
C GLY A 188 13.89 -22.86 14.64
N GLY A 189 14.93 -22.18 14.12
CA GLY A 189 16.32 -22.67 14.17
C GLY A 189 17.15 -22.25 15.37
N ASP A 190 16.64 -21.46 16.31
CA ASP A 190 17.41 -20.88 17.41
C ASP A 190 16.97 -21.34 18.84
N ASP A 191 16.27 -22.47 18.98
CA ASP A 191 15.99 -23.06 20.29
C ASP A 191 16.61 -24.47 20.38
N GLU A 192 17.95 -24.54 20.42
CA GLU A 192 18.74 -25.63 21.03
C GLU A 192 19.93 -25.07 21.80
#